data_db5ff9e852d810a013866d513f0ea3da
#
_entry.id   db5ff9e852d810a013866d513f0ea3da
#
_cell.length_a   1.000
_cell.length_b   1.000
_cell.length_c   1.000
_cell.angle_alpha   90.00
_cell.angle_beta   90.00
_cell.angle_gamma   90.00
#
_symmetry.space_group_name_H-M   'P 1'
#
loop_
_entity.id
_entity.type
_entity.pdbx_description
1 polymer ?
#
loop_
_entity_poly.entity_id
_entity_poly.type
_entity_poly.pdbx_seq_one_letter_code
_entity_poly.pdbx_strand_id
1 'polypeptide(L)' 'MLKEGIFLGKRYEILDRIGSGGMADVYKGKDHKLNRYVAIKVLKSDFPLR' A
#
# COMPACT_ATOMS: atom_id res chain seq x y z
N MET A 1 5.83 7.89 -0.63
CA MET A 1 5.25 7.25 0.57
C MET A 1 3.76 7.55 0.65
N LEU A 2 2.97 6.55 0.93
CA LEU A 2 1.53 6.72 1.06
C LEU A 2 1.19 7.18 2.47
N LYS A 3 0.20 8.04 2.56
CA LYS A 3 -0.28 8.51 3.85
C LYS A 3 -1.48 7.69 4.30
N GLU A 4 -1.65 7.59 5.60
CA GLU A 4 -2.83 6.95 6.16
C GLU A 4 -4.08 7.68 5.71
N GLY A 5 -5.12 6.94 5.44
CA GLY A 5 -6.38 7.49 5.00
C GLY A 5 -6.52 7.70 3.51
N ILE A 6 -5.46 7.51 2.76
CA ILE A 6 -5.53 7.61 1.31
C ILE A 6 -6.26 6.40 0.75
N PHE A 7 -7.04 6.63 -0.29
CA PHE A 7 -7.69 5.54 -1.01
C PHE A 7 -7.00 5.28 -2.33
N LEU A 8 -6.78 4.01 -2.63
CA LEU A 8 -6.26 3.57 -3.92
C LEU A 8 -7.41 3.00 -4.73
N GLY A 9 -7.69 3.63 -5.88
CA GLY A 9 -8.74 3.15 -6.75
C GLY A 9 -10.12 3.18 -6.15
N LYS A 10 -10.34 4.04 -5.16
CA LYS A 10 -11.63 4.15 -4.47
C LYS A 10 -12.06 2.85 -3.81
N ARG A 11 -11.12 1.95 -3.58
CA ARG A 11 -11.45 0.64 -3.03
C ARG A 11 -10.61 0.31 -1.80
N TYR A 12 -9.31 0.62 -1.86
CA TYR A 12 -8.39 0.22 -0.80
C TYR A 12 -7.99 1.44 0.00
N GLU A 13 -8.26 1.41 1.29
CA GLU A 13 -7.87 2.47 2.19
C GLU A 13 -6.56 2.10 2.86
N ILE A 14 -5.60 3.00 2.84
CA ILE A 14 -4.31 2.79 3.51
C ILE A 14 -4.50 3.08 4.98
N LEU A 15 -4.24 2.11 5.83
CA LEU A 15 -4.41 2.26 7.27
C LEU A 15 -3.11 2.48 7.99
N ASP A 16 -2.06 1.73 7.64
CA ASP A 16 -0.82 1.80 8.37
C ASP A 16 0.31 1.25 7.52
N ARG A 17 1.52 1.74 7.75
CA ARG A 17 2.70 1.15 7.11
C ARG A 17 3.30 0.15 8.08
N ILE A 18 3.33 -1.10 7.66
CA ILE A 18 3.74 -2.19 8.53
C ILE A 18 5.09 -2.77 8.17
N GLY A 19 5.67 -2.35 7.05
CA GLY A 19 6.98 -2.83 6.66
C GLY A 19 7.61 -1.89 5.66
N SER A 20 8.94 -1.89 5.63
CA SER A 20 9.68 -1.06 4.69
C SER A 20 10.96 -1.80 4.32
N GLY A 21 11.21 -1.92 3.04
CA GLY A 21 12.41 -2.54 2.53
C GLY A 21 13.07 -1.68 1.49
N GLY A 22 14.14 -2.19 0.90
CA GLY A 22 14.88 -1.44 -0.10
C GLY A 22 14.09 -1.16 -1.35
N MET A 23 13.17 -2.04 -1.72
CA MET A 23 12.47 -1.93 -2.99
C MET A 23 10.98 -1.79 -2.84
N ALA A 24 10.45 -1.90 -1.64
CA ALA A 24 9.01 -1.84 -1.44
C ALA A 24 8.67 -1.44 -0.03
N ASP A 25 7.52 -0.80 0.10
CA ASP A 25 6.88 -0.58 1.40
C ASP A 25 5.64 -1.44 1.45
N VAL A 26 5.31 -1.94 2.63
CA VAL A 26 4.12 -2.75 2.82
C VAL A 26 3.18 -2.03 3.76
N TYR A 27 1.94 -1.92 3.36
CA TYR A 27 0.92 -1.22 4.12
C TYR A 27 -0.20 -2.18 4.48
N LYS A 28 -0.78 -1.96 5.65
CA LYS A 28 -2.07 -2.57 5.98
C LYS A 28 -3.14 -1.71 5.36
N GLY A 29 -4.03 -2.34 4.63
CA GLY A 29 -5.12 -1.63 4.01
C GLY A 29 -6.44 -2.33 4.25
N LYS A 30 -7.52 -1.64 3.94
CA LYS A 30 -8.84 -2.23 3.98
C LYS A 30 -9.44 -2.20 2.59
N ASP A 31 -9.91 -3.37 2.16
CA ASP A 31 -10.65 -3.49 0.92
C ASP A 31 -12.11 -3.23 1.24
N HIS A 32 -12.59 -2.05 0.85
CA HIS A 32 -13.96 -1.65 1.16
C HIS A 32 -15.00 -2.35 0.31
N LYS A 33 -14.57 -2.92 -0.80
CA LYS A 33 -15.51 -3.67 -1.63
C LYS A 33 -15.82 -5.03 -1.04
N LEU A 34 -14.80 -5.70 -0.55
CA LEU A 34 -14.97 -7.04 0.05
C LEU A 34 -14.97 -6.98 1.57
N ASN A 35 -14.82 -5.79 2.14
CA ASN A 35 -14.89 -5.56 3.57
C ASN A 35 -13.90 -6.45 4.33
N ARG A 36 -12.64 -6.42 3.93
CA ARG A 36 -11.60 -7.23 4.56
C ARG A 36 -10.29 -6.45 4.58
N TYR A 37 -9.37 -6.87 5.44
CA TYR A 37 -8.05 -6.29 5.50
C TYR A 37 -7.12 -6.99 4.51
N VAL A 38 -6.20 -6.23 3.95
CA VAL A 38 -5.27 -6.74 2.97
C VAL A 38 -3.88 -6.14 3.21
N ALA A 39 -2.86 -6.79 2.71
CA ALA A 39 -1.52 -6.23 2.67
C ALA A 39 -1.31 -5.62 1.30
N ILE A 40 -0.86 -4.38 1.28
CA ILE A 40 -0.63 -3.64 0.05
C ILE A 40 0.85 -3.38 -0.08
N LYS A 41 1.46 -3.95 -1.09
CA LYS A 41 2.88 -3.79 -1.34
C LYS A 41 3.06 -2.73 -2.42
N VAL A 42 3.80 -1.68 -2.09
CA VAL A 42 4.06 -0.59 -3.01
C VAL A 42 5.52 -0.64 -3.39
N LEU A 43 5.79 -0.92 -4.63
CA LEU A 43 7.16 -0.98 -5.12
C LEU A 43 7.70 0.43 -5.28
N LYS A 44 8.94 0.62 -4.89
CA LYS A 44 9.60 1.89 -5.09
C LYS A 44 9.99 2.03 -6.55
N SER A 45 9.75 3.19 -7.10
CA SER A 45 9.92 3.40 -8.52
C SER A 45 11.30 3.90 -8.89
N ASP A 46 12.18 4.03 -7.93
CA ASP A 46 13.49 4.60 -8.19
C ASP A 46 14.54 3.57 -8.62
N PHE A 47 14.20 2.30 -8.61
CA PHE A 47 15.16 1.32 -9.09
C PHE A 47 15.12 1.27 -10.61
N PRO A 48 16.26 1.02 -11.22
CA PRO A 48 16.34 1.08 -12.68
C PRO A 48 15.59 -0.06 -13.32
N LEU A 49 14.95 0.28 -14.42
CA LEU A 49 14.28 -0.71 -15.27
C LEU A 49 15.07 -0.80 -16.55
N ARG A 50 15.42 -1.97 -16.93
CA ARG A 50 16.22 -2.18 -18.14
C ARG A 50 15.55 -3.16 -19.04
#